data_5c21db55e94d9534623046cba91ed319
#
_entry.id   5c21db55e94d9534623046cba91ed319
#
_cell.length_a   1.000
_cell.length_b   1.000
_cell.length_c   1.000
_cell.angle_alpha   90.00
_cell.angle_beta   90.00
_cell.angle_gamma   90.00
#
_symmetry.space_group_name_H-M   'P 1'
#
loop_
_entity.id
_entity.type
_entity.pdbx_description
1 polymer ?
#
loop_
_entity_poly.entity_id
_entity_poly.type
_entity_poly.pdbx_seq_one_letter_code
_entity_poly.pdbx_strand_id
1 'polypeptide(L)'
;LKFSGGYVSYAEQESLYNAEVERLIAAGSTKIMAREDAKSTVSAPGTSDLQSGLCVTVQDDPATFSTTDTYGWLQRNMAHYGFVFRYPAGKEDETGLKRNDLVLRYVGTEHAAAIRRLSFCLEEYLRYIGA
;
A
#
# COMPACT_ATOMS: atom_id res chain seq x y z
N LEU A 1 -3.19 7.27 -16.96
CA LEU A 1 -2.77 7.11 -15.57
C LEU A 1 -2.78 8.47 -14.88
N LYS A 2 -3.51 8.58 -13.79
CA LYS A 2 -3.57 9.78 -12.94
C LYS A 2 -3.21 9.39 -11.51
N PHE A 3 -2.68 10.34 -10.75
CA PHE A 3 -2.34 10.15 -9.35
C PHE A 3 -3.21 11.03 -8.46
N SER A 4 -3.68 10.47 -7.34
CA SER A 4 -4.45 11.19 -6.31
C SER A 4 -3.57 11.71 -5.18
N GLY A 5 -2.37 11.16 -5.00
CA GLY A 5 -1.48 11.57 -3.94
C GLY A 5 -0.09 10.94 -4.03
N GLY A 6 0.77 11.40 -3.15
CA GLY A 6 2.14 10.92 -2.94
C GLY A 6 2.47 10.95 -1.45
N TYR A 7 3.35 11.86 -1.04
CA TYR A 7 3.73 12.00 0.36
C TYR A 7 2.53 12.33 1.26
N VAL A 8 2.46 11.65 2.40
CA VAL A 8 1.49 11.89 3.46
C VAL A 8 2.25 12.24 4.74
N SER A 9 1.96 13.40 5.33
CA SER A 9 2.58 13.83 6.59
C SER A 9 2.08 13.00 7.78
N TYR A 10 2.80 13.08 8.91
CA TYR A 10 2.35 12.45 10.15
C TYR A 10 0.95 12.90 10.55
N ALA A 11 0.66 14.20 10.49
CA ALA A 11 -0.64 14.76 10.86
C ALA A 11 -1.76 14.28 9.93
N GLU A 12 -1.49 14.19 8.63
CA GLU A 12 -2.45 13.65 7.65
C GLU A 12 -2.71 12.16 7.91
N GLN A 13 -1.66 11.40 8.18
CA GLN A 13 -1.79 9.97 8.51
C GLN A 13 -2.58 9.76 9.80
N GLU A 14 -2.35 10.59 10.81
CA GLU A 14 -3.12 10.57 12.05
C GLU A 14 -4.61 10.83 11.80
N SER A 15 -4.93 11.83 10.97
CA SER A 15 -6.31 12.13 10.58
C SER A 15 -6.97 10.96 9.83
N LEU A 16 -6.26 10.33 8.90
CA LEU A 16 -6.74 9.16 8.16
C LEU A 16 -7.00 7.98 9.10
N TYR A 17 -6.08 7.70 10.00
CA TYR A 17 -6.20 6.62 10.98
C TYR A 17 -7.38 6.85 11.93
N ASN A 18 -7.50 8.04 12.48
CA ASN A 18 -8.59 8.39 13.39
C ASN A 18 -9.96 8.32 12.69
N ALA A 19 -10.05 8.78 11.43
CA ALA A 19 -11.27 8.67 10.64
C ALA A 19 -11.70 7.21 10.45
N GLU A 20 -10.77 6.31 10.19
CA GLU A 20 -11.06 4.87 10.06
C GLU A 20 -11.50 4.26 11.39
N VAL A 21 -10.86 4.62 12.50
CA VAL A 21 -11.28 4.19 13.85
C VAL A 21 -12.72 4.63 14.13
N GLU A 22 -13.04 5.90 13.87
CA GLU A 22 -14.40 6.42 14.08
C GLU A 22 -15.43 5.73 13.18
N ARG A 23 -15.07 5.45 11.93
CA ARG A 23 -15.92 4.68 11.01
C ARG A 23 -16.25 3.30 11.55
N LEU A 24 -15.27 2.59 12.09
CA LEU A 24 -15.45 1.26 12.69
C LEU A 24 -16.30 1.32 13.97
N ILE A 25 -16.11 2.33 14.81
CA ILE A 25 -16.96 2.56 15.98
C ILE A 25 -18.42 2.80 15.58
N ALA A 26 -18.64 3.64 14.58
CA ALA A 26 -19.98 3.89 14.02
C ALA A 26 -20.63 2.63 13.44
N ALA A 27 -19.84 1.68 12.96
CA ALA A 27 -20.29 0.37 12.48
C ALA A 27 -20.53 -0.66 13.60
N GLY A 28 -20.30 -0.31 14.86
CA GLY A 28 -20.60 -1.14 16.03
C GLY A 28 -19.39 -1.73 16.75
N SER A 29 -18.16 -1.43 16.34
CA SER A 29 -16.96 -1.89 17.03
C SER A 29 -16.73 -1.13 18.33
N THR A 30 -16.12 -1.81 19.31
CA THR A 30 -15.62 -1.12 20.50
C THR A 30 -14.41 -0.27 20.14
N LYS A 31 -14.08 0.74 20.94
CA LYS A 31 -12.93 1.63 20.69
C LYS A 31 -11.60 0.85 20.61
N ILE A 32 -11.42 -0.18 21.43
CA ILE A 32 -10.21 -1.01 21.43
C ILE A 32 -10.14 -1.84 20.16
N MET A 33 -11.20 -2.53 19.78
CA MET A 33 -11.25 -3.32 18.55
C MET A 33 -11.11 -2.45 17.30
N ALA A 34 -11.77 -1.29 17.26
CA ALA A 34 -11.68 -0.37 16.15
C ALA A 34 -10.23 0.12 15.89
N ARG A 35 -9.46 0.36 16.95
CA ARG A 35 -8.05 0.76 16.85
C ARG A 35 -7.16 -0.35 16.29
N GLU A 36 -7.40 -1.59 16.68
CA GLU A 36 -6.65 -2.73 16.14
C GLU A 36 -7.05 -3.03 14.69
N ASP A 37 -8.34 -3.07 14.41
CA ASP A 37 -8.86 -3.37 13.07
C ASP A 37 -8.49 -2.29 12.05
N ALA A 38 -8.46 -1.02 12.45
CA ALA A 38 -8.06 0.08 11.58
C ALA A 38 -6.65 -0.11 11.00
N LYS A 39 -5.73 -0.68 11.77
CA LYS A 39 -4.33 -0.90 11.34
C LYS A 39 -4.20 -1.79 10.11
N SER A 40 -5.19 -2.65 9.84
CA SER A 40 -5.21 -3.50 8.65
C SER A 40 -5.59 -2.77 7.36
N THR A 41 -6.15 -1.57 7.47
CA THR A 41 -6.62 -0.76 6.33
C THR A 41 -5.85 0.56 6.23
N VAL A 42 -5.64 1.21 7.37
CA VAL A 42 -4.92 2.50 7.47
C VAL A 42 -3.83 2.34 8.53
N SER A 43 -2.57 2.43 8.13
CA SER A 43 -1.44 2.34 9.04
C SER A 43 -1.50 3.44 10.11
N ALA A 44 -1.12 3.09 11.33
CA ALA A 44 -0.99 4.08 12.40
C ALA A 44 0.04 5.16 12.03
N PRO A 45 -0.13 6.42 12.53
CA PRO A 45 0.82 7.49 12.24
C PRO A 45 2.25 7.09 12.64
N GLY A 46 3.21 7.40 11.80
CA GLY A 46 4.61 7.03 11.97
C GLY A 46 4.98 5.63 11.44
N THR A 47 4.00 4.84 10.99
CA THR A 47 4.24 3.48 10.47
C THR A 47 3.84 3.32 9.00
N SER A 48 3.25 4.33 8.38
CA SER A 48 2.82 4.28 6.98
C SER A 48 3.97 4.50 6.01
N ASP A 49 4.07 3.63 5.02
CA ASP A 49 5.04 3.80 3.92
C ASP A 49 4.76 5.05 3.06
N LEU A 50 3.53 5.56 3.07
CA LEU A 50 3.18 6.83 2.42
C LEU A 50 3.94 8.02 3.02
N GLN A 51 4.40 7.92 4.26
CA GLN A 51 5.19 8.95 4.93
C GLN A 51 6.67 8.93 4.51
N SER A 52 7.12 7.93 3.77
CA SER A 52 8.49 7.84 3.26
C SER A 52 8.77 8.82 2.10
N GLY A 53 7.74 9.29 1.43
CA GLY A 53 7.86 10.05 0.18
C GLY A 53 8.22 9.21 -1.05
N LEU A 54 8.24 7.89 -0.91
CA LEU A 54 8.59 6.94 -1.99
C LEU A 54 7.38 6.26 -2.62
N CYS A 55 6.18 6.55 -2.15
CA CYS A 55 4.93 6.02 -2.68
C CYS A 55 4.16 7.05 -3.48
N VAL A 56 3.42 6.56 -4.48
CA VAL A 56 2.39 7.33 -5.17
C VAL A 56 1.10 6.51 -5.19
N THR A 57 -0.03 7.21 -5.13
CA THR A 57 -1.35 6.59 -5.18
C THR A 57 -2.03 6.92 -6.52
N VAL A 58 -2.41 5.89 -7.24
CA VAL A 58 -3.17 6.02 -8.49
C VAL A 58 -4.59 6.49 -8.18
N GLN A 59 -5.11 7.39 -9.01
CA GLN A 59 -6.48 7.86 -8.92
C GLN A 59 -7.39 6.94 -9.75
N ASP A 60 -8.04 5.99 -9.08
CA ASP A 60 -9.00 5.07 -9.69
C ASP A 60 -9.91 4.47 -8.61
N ASP A 61 -10.88 3.67 -9.01
CA ASP A 61 -11.74 2.92 -8.09
C ASP A 61 -11.00 1.66 -7.60
N PRO A 62 -10.70 1.54 -6.30
CA PRO A 62 -9.99 0.38 -5.77
C PRO A 62 -10.72 -0.94 -5.99
N ALA A 63 -12.06 -0.94 -6.12
CA ALA A 63 -12.85 -2.14 -6.31
C ALA A 63 -12.71 -2.74 -7.73
N THR A 64 -12.42 -1.92 -8.72
CA THR A 64 -12.41 -2.32 -10.14
C THR A 64 -11.08 -2.13 -10.83
N PHE A 65 -10.13 -1.43 -10.21
CA PHE A 65 -8.84 -1.08 -10.83
C PHE A 65 -8.10 -2.29 -11.39
N SER A 66 -8.10 -3.43 -10.69
CA SER A 66 -7.42 -4.65 -11.13
C SER A 66 -7.95 -5.25 -12.44
N THR A 67 -9.12 -4.80 -12.90
CA THR A 67 -9.71 -5.22 -14.18
C THR A 67 -9.42 -4.27 -15.33
N THR A 68 -8.70 -3.18 -15.09
CA THR A 68 -8.42 -2.15 -16.09
C THR A 68 -7.17 -2.46 -16.91
N ASP A 69 -7.13 -1.91 -18.11
CA ASP A 69 -5.94 -1.97 -18.98
C ASP A 69 -4.74 -1.28 -18.34
N THR A 70 -4.98 -0.22 -17.55
CA THR A 70 -3.94 0.50 -16.79
C THR A 70 -3.26 -0.41 -15.78
N TYR A 71 -4.02 -1.20 -15.03
CA TYR A 71 -3.45 -2.18 -14.10
C TYR A 71 -2.60 -3.23 -14.83
N GLY A 72 -3.12 -3.79 -15.92
CA GLY A 72 -2.38 -4.75 -16.73
C GLY A 72 -1.08 -4.16 -17.30
N TRP A 73 -1.10 -2.90 -17.71
CA TRP A 73 0.10 -2.20 -18.16
C TRP A 73 1.12 -2.02 -17.04
N LEU A 74 0.68 -1.61 -15.86
CA LEU A 74 1.54 -1.48 -14.67
C LEU A 74 2.20 -2.80 -14.29
N GLN A 75 1.43 -3.88 -14.26
CA GLN A 75 1.99 -5.23 -13.98
C GLN A 75 3.14 -5.59 -14.92
N ARG A 76 3.01 -5.26 -16.20
CA ARG A 76 4.03 -5.60 -17.20
C ARG A 76 5.23 -4.66 -17.22
N ASN A 77 5.03 -3.39 -16.90
CA ASN A 77 6.00 -2.34 -17.23
C ASN A 77 6.57 -1.57 -16.04
N MET A 78 5.86 -1.47 -14.90
CA MET A 78 6.27 -0.56 -13.82
C MET A 78 7.64 -0.89 -13.22
N ALA A 79 8.04 -2.18 -13.23
CA ALA A 79 9.36 -2.59 -12.72
C ALA A 79 10.51 -1.98 -13.53
N HIS A 80 10.33 -1.73 -14.82
CA HIS A 80 11.33 -1.05 -15.66
C HIS A 80 11.58 0.40 -15.23
N TYR A 81 10.62 0.98 -14.51
CA TYR A 81 10.71 2.33 -13.95
C TYR A 81 11.04 2.35 -12.46
N GLY A 82 11.29 1.19 -11.86
CA GLY A 82 11.68 1.06 -10.46
C GLY A 82 10.52 1.00 -9.48
N PHE A 83 9.29 0.75 -9.94
CA PHE A 83 8.10 0.68 -9.09
C PHE A 83 7.59 -0.74 -8.90
N VAL A 84 6.97 -0.96 -7.75
CA VAL A 84 6.24 -2.19 -7.42
C VAL A 84 4.90 -1.85 -6.78
N PHE A 85 3.94 -2.77 -6.82
CA PHE A 85 2.74 -2.66 -5.99
C PHE A 85 3.13 -2.79 -4.53
N ARG A 86 2.74 -1.83 -3.70
CA ARG A 86 3.11 -1.83 -2.28
C ARG A 86 2.34 -2.88 -1.48
N TYR A 87 1.07 -3.05 -1.77
CA TYR A 87 0.15 -3.96 -1.07
C TYR A 87 -0.52 -4.92 -2.04
N PRO A 88 0.25 -5.88 -2.62
CA PRO A 88 -0.29 -6.79 -3.63
C PRO A 88 -1.23 -7.83 -3.04
N ALA A 89 -2.04 -8.42 -3.90
CA ALA A 89 -2.96 -9.49 -3.53
C ALA A 89 -2.23 -10.71 -2.96
N GLY A 90 -2.81 -11.35 -1.96
CA GLY A 90 -2.29 -12.58 -1.37
C GLY A 90 -1.08 -12.37 -0.45
N LYS A 91 -0.75 -11.14 -0.09
CA LYS A 91 0.39 -10.78 0.76
C LYS A 91 -0.03 -10.06 2.05
N GLU A 92 -1.29 -10.12 2.41
CA GLU A 92 -1.86 -9.42 3.56
C GLU A 92 -1.18 -9.83 4.88
N ASP A 93 -0.84 -11.11 5.05
CA ASP A 93 -0.13 -11.62 6.23
C ASP A 93 1.32 -11.09 6.31
N GLU A 94 1.91 -10.78 5.17
CA GLU A 94 3.29 -10.27 5.10
C GLU A 94 3.37 -8.76 5.29
N THR A 95 2.43 -8.03 4.69
CA THR A 95 2.41 -6.56 4.73
C THR A 95 1.71 -6.01 5.97
N GLY A 96 0.83 -6.80 6.60
CA GLY A 96 -0.03 -6.36 7.68
C GLY A 96 -1.21 -5.49 7.24
N LEU A 97 -1.37 -5.28 5.93
CA LEU A 97 -2.41 -4.43 5.34
C LEU A 97 -3.19 -5.19 4.28
N LYS A 98 -4.48 -4.84 4.14
CA LYS A 98 -5.31 -5.35 3.06
C LYS A 98 -4.73 -4.95 1.71
N ARG A 99 -4.99 -5.79 0.70
CA ARG A 99 -4.66 -5.49 -0.69
C ARG A 99 -5.08 -4.08 -1.07
N ASN A 100 -4.18 -3.35 -1.69
CA ASN A 100 -4.45 -2.05 -2.28
C ASN A 100 -3.62 -1.86 -3.56
N ASP A 101 -4.23 -2.09 -4.70
CA ASP A 101 -3.56 -2.02 -6.00
C ASP A 101 -3.26 -0.59 -6.46
N LEU A 102 -3.75 0.42 -5.75
CA LEU A 102 -3.55 1.82 -6.12
C LEU A 102 -2.22 2.39 -5.62
N VAL A 103 -1.59 1.75 -4.63
CA VAL A 103 -0.34 2.26 -4.03
C VAL A 103 0.87 1.62 -4.71
N LEU A 104 1.69 2.46 -5.33
CA LEU A 104 2.96 2.07 -5.95
C LEU A 104 4.11 2.58 -5.10
N ARG A 105 5.12 1.74 -4.90
CA ARG A 105 6.35 2.08 -4.16
C ARG A 105 7.54 2.10 -5.10
N TYR A 106 8.32 3.18 -5.06
CA TYR A 106 9.62 3.25 -5.73
C TYR A 106 10.68 2.52 -4.92
N VAL A 107 11.37 1.59 -5.56
CA VAL A 107 12.46 0.81 -4.95
C VAL A 107 13.72 0.79 -5.82
N GLY A 108 13.69 1.41 -6.99
CA GLY A 108 14.76 1.37 -7.97
C GLY A 108 14.60 0.18 -8.93
N THR A 109 15.21 0.29 -10.10
CA THR A 109 14.98 -0.65 -11.22
C THR A 109 15.49 -2.06 -10.93
N GLU A 110 16.63 -2.21 -10.29
CA GLU A 110 17.20 -3.53 -9.95
C GLU A 110 16.32 -4.28 -8.95
N HIS A 111 15.94 -3.62 -7.86
CA HIS A 111 15.09 -4.21 -6.83
C HIS A 111 13.68 -4.50 -7.35
N ALA A 112 13.12 -3.61 -8.15
CA ALA A 112 11.80 -3.82 -8.76
C ALA A 112 11.79 -5.05 -9.69
N ALA A 113 12.83 -5.22 -10.51
CA ALA A 113 12.98 -6.37 -11.38
C ALA A 113 13.10 -7.69 -10.59
N ALA A 114 13.85 -7.69 -9.48
CA ALA A 114 14.00 -8.86 -8.62
C ALA A 114 12.68 -9.20 -7.90
N ILE A 115 12.00 -8.21 -7.34
CA ILE A 115 10.68 -8.38 -6.69
C ILE A 115 9.68 -8.98 -7.66
N ARG A 116 9.62 -8.47 -8.89
CA ARG A 116 8.73 -9.00 -9.94
C ARG A 116 9.06 -10.44 -10.28
N ARG A 117 10.33 -10.75 -10.50
CA ARG A 117 10.78 -12.11 -10.86
C ARG A 117 10.47 -13.13 -9.77
N LEU A 118 10.62 -12.75 -8.50
CA LEU A 118 10.42 -13.61 -7.35
C LEU A 118 8.95 -13.66 -6.89
N SER A 119 8.10 -12.80 -7.41
CA SER A 119 6.70 -12.62 -6.98
C SER A 119 6.60 -12.31 -5.48
N PHE A 120 7.52 -11.51 -4.95
CA PHE A 120 7.56 -11.08 -3.56
C PHE A 120 6.79 -9.78 -3.35
N CYS A 121 6.31 -9.55 -2.12
CA CYS A 121 6.04 -8.21 -1.65
C CYS A 121 7.34 -7.58 -1.10
N LEU A 122 7.29 -6.31 -0.72
CA LEU A 122 8.48 -5.61 -0.24
C LEU A 122 9.06 -6.25 1.01
N GLU A 123 8.23 -6.67 1.96
CA GLU A 123 8.64 -7.30 3.22
C GLU A 123 9.38 -8.62 2.98
N GLU A 124 8.87 -9.48 2.10
CA GLU A 124 9.53 -10.74 1.72
C GLU A 124 10.89 -10.47 1.09
N TYR A 125 10.93 -9.48 0.19
CA TYR A 125 12.17 -9.13 -0.49
C TYR A 125 13.24 -8.59 0.47
N LEU A 126 12.87 -7.72 1.40
CA LEU A 126 13.79 -7.20 2.42
C LEU A 126 14.38 -8.32 3.27
N ARG A 127 13.59 -9.30 3.68
CA ARG A 127 14.10 -10.49 4.38
C ARG A 127 15.04 -11.31 3.49
N TYR A 128 14.69 -11.48 2.23
CA TYR A 128 15.49 -12.23 1.26
C TYR A 128 16.89 -11.64 1.05
N ILE A 129 17.01 -10.33 0.97
CA ILE A 129 18.31 -9.65 0.81
C ILE A 129 19.01 -9.35 2.14
N GLY A 130 18.41 -9.68 3.28
CA GLY A 130 19.00 -9.46 4.60
C GLY A 130 18.97 -8.00 5.07
N ALA A 131 18.01 -7.23 4.56
CA ALA A 131 17.87 -5.83 4.91
C ALA A 131 16.86 -5.62 6.06
#